data_c65fcd604afe7b9868f319bc7766bbce
#
_entry.id   c65fcd604afe7b9868f319bc7766bbce
#
_cell.length_a   1.000
_cell.length_b   1.000
_cell.length_c   1.000
_cell.angle_alpha   90.00
_cell.angle_beta   90.00
_cell.angle_gamma   90.00
#
_symmetry.space_group_name_H-M   'P 1'
#
loop_
_entity.id
_entity.type
_entity.pdbx_description
1 polymer ?
#
loop_
_entity_poly.entity_id
_entity_poly.type
_entity_poly.pdbx_seq_one_letter_code
_entity_poly.pdbx_strand_id
1 'polypeptide(L)'
;AAICYDLRFPELFRQYGKQRTDVIVVIANWPVPRIEHWKLLLKARAVENLCYCIGVNRVGDDPAGSYNGFTSVIEPLGNEVAVASRIETILTADIDPSLVQQTRAKFGFLNDMKLV
;
A
#
# COMPACT_ATOMS: atom_id res chain seq x y z
N ALA A 1 -5.14 4.68 8.16
CA ALA A 1 -4.59 3.32 8.21
C ALA A 1 -5.67 2.29 7.96
N ALA A 2 -5.28 1.13 7.46
CA ALA A 2 -6.15 -0.02 7.20
C ALA A 2 -5.50 -1.30 7.72
N ILE A 3 -6.29 -2.35 7.89
CA ILE A 3 -5.82 -3.61 8.46
C ILE A 3 -6.15 -4.77 7.53
N CYS A 4 -5.11 -5.47 7.09
CA CYS A 4 -5.17 -6.79 6.44
C CYS A 4 -6.27 -6.92 5.37
N TYR A 5 -7.37 -7.55 5.71
CA TYR A 5 -8.52 -7.83 4.82
C TYR A 5 -9.09 -6.56 4.17
N ASP A 6 -8.98 -5.41 4.83
CA ASP A 6 -9.42 -4.12 4.28
C ASP A 6 -8.78 -3.81 2.93
N LEU A 7 -7.56 -4.31 2.69
CA LEU A 7 -6.82 -4.08 1.45
C LEU A 7 -7.59 -4.55 0.21
N ARG A 8 -8.49 -5.51 0.35
CA ARG A 8 -9.29 -6.04 -0.76
C ARG A 8 -10.41 -5.11 -1.21
N PHE A 9 -10.73 -4.10 -0.41
CA PHE A 9 -11.91 -3.26 -0.63
C PHE A 9 -11.48 -1.85 -1.08
N PRO A 10 -11.45 -1.59 -2.41
CA PRO A 10 -11.02 -0.31 -2.95
C PRO A 10 -11.87 0.86 -2.48
N GLU A 11 -13.13 0.62 -2.13
CA GLU A 11 -14.08 1.65 -1.69
C GLU A 11 -13.55 2.42 -0.47
N LEU A 12 -12.96 1.72 0.51
CA LEU A 12 -12.33 2.34 1.67
C LEU A 12 -11.18 3.26 1.26
N PHE A 13 -10.32 2.76 0.39
CA PHE A 13 -9.13 3.49 -0.04
C PHE A 13 -9.48 4.70 -0.91
N ARG A 14 -10.56 4.62 -1.69
CA ARG A 14 -11.05 5.78 -2.44
C ARG A 14 -11.50 6.90 -1.51
N GLN A 15 -12.02 6.60 -0.33
CA GLN A 15 -12.32 7.64 0.67
C GLN A 15 -11.05 8.36 1.12
N TYR A 16 -9.95 7.63 1.32
CA TYR A 16 -8.65 8.25 1.61
C TYR A 16 -8.16 9.13 0.44
N GLY A 17 -8.32 8.65 -0.79
CA GLY A 17 -7.99 9.42 -1.98
C GLY A 17 -8.84 10.71 -2.08
N LYS A 18 -10.12 10.61 -1.78
CA LYS A 18 -11.03 11.77 -1.73
C LYS A 18 -10.61 12.81 -0.69
N GLN A 19 -10.08 12.34 0.45
CA GLN A 19 -9.56 13.20 1.52
C GLN A 19 -8.15 13.71 1.23
N ARG A 20 -7.57 13.38 0.08
CA ARG A 20 -6.22 13.78 -0.32
C ARG A 20 -5.13 13.28 0.64
N THR A 21 -5.32 12.07 1.19
CA THR A 21 -4.32 11.42 2.05
C THR A 21 -3.02 11.23 1.30
N ASP A 22 -1.90 11.61 1.90
CA ASP A 22 -0.58 11.51 1.27
C ASP A 22 0.06 10.14 1.45
N VAL A 23 -0.23 9.46 2.57
CA VAL A 23 0.34 8.16 2.91
C VAL A 23 -0.75 7.25 3.49
N ILE A 24 -0.90 6.08 2.90
CA ILE A 24 -1.76 5.00 3.40
C ILE A 24 -0.87 3.94 4.03
N VAL A 25 -1.22 3.46 5.22
CA VAL A 25 -0.52 2.37 5.91
C VAL A 25 -1.47 1.20 6.09
N VAL A 26 -1.00 0.01 5.70
CA VAL A 26 -1.73 -1.25 5.87
C VAL A 26 -0.87 -2.22 6.66
N ILE A 27 -1.39 -2.72 7.77
CA ILE A 27 -0.73 -3.76 8.57
C ILE A 27 -1.46 -5.09 8.39
N ALA A 28 -0.72 -6.22 8.33
CA ALA A 28 -1.34 -7.50 8.02
C ALA A 28 -0.59 -8.72 8.55
N ASN A 29 -1.34 -9.81 8.69
CA ASN A 29 -0.87 -11.19 8.65
C ASN A 29 -1.35 -11.79 7.31
N TRP A 30 -0.66 -11.45 6.22
CA TRP A 30 -1.04 -11.86 4.87
C TRP A 30 -0.27 -13.11 4.46
N PRO A 31 -0.96 -14.25 4.24
CA PRO A 31 -0.29 -15.54 4.12
C PRO A 31 0.36 -15.77 2.76
N VAL A 32 1.36 -16.65 2.75
CA VAL A 32 2.14 -17.02 1.56
C VAL A 32 1.27 -17.39 0.35
N PRO A 33 0.21 -18.20 0.45
CA PRO A 33 -0.57 -18.60 -0.75
C PRO A 33 -1.20 -17.44 -1.51
N ARG A 34 -1.35 -16.28 -0.89
CA ARG A 34 -1.97 -15.10 -1.49
C ARG A 34 -1.03 -13.89 -1.54
N ILE A 35 0.28 -14.12 -1.43
CA ILE A 35 1.24 -13.02 -1.37
C ILE A 35 1.27 -12.15 -2.64
N GLU A 36 0.97 -12.73 -3.79
CA GLU A 36 0.89 -11.94 -5.03
C GLU A 36 -0.28 -10.95 -5.00
N HIS A 37 -1.40 -11.31 -4.34
CA HIS A 37 -2.50 -10.37 -4.11
C HIS A 37 -2.04 -9.19 -3.24
N TRP A 38 -1.28 -9.46 -2.18
CA TRP A 38 -0.71 -8.42 -1.31
C TRP A 38 0.10 -7.41 -2.10
N LYS A 39 1.06 -7.90 -2.88
CA LYS A 39 1.93 -7.06 -3.71
C LYS A 39 1.14 -6.23 -4.72
N LEU A 40 0.21 -6.87 -5.41
CA LEU A 40 -0.60 -6.23 -6.44
C LEU A 40 -1.53 -5.16 -5.86
N LEU A 41 -2.21 -5.49 -4.76
CA LEU A 41 -3.18 -4.59 -4.17
C LEU A 41 -2.53 -3.36 -3.52
N LEU A 42 -1.36 -3.50 -2.90
CA LEU A 42 -0.62 -2.33 -2.39
C LEU A 42 -0.28 -1.34 -3.52
N LYS A 43 0.19 -1.84 -4.65
CA LYS A 43 0.49 -1.02 -5.82
C LYS A 43 -0.78 -0.36 -6.36
N ALA A 44 -1.86 -1.11 -6.46
CA ALA A 44 -3.14 -0.58 -6.93
C ALA A 44 -3.63 0.57 -6.03
N ARG A 45 -3.56 0.41 -4.70
CA ARG A 45 -3.97 1.48 -3.77
C ARG A 45 -3.13 2.74 -3.90
N ALA A 46 -1.82 2.59 -4.13
CA ALA A 46 -0.94 3.74 -4.37
C ALA A 46 -1.33 4.47 -5.68
N VAL A 47 -1.41 3.74 -6.77
CA VAL A 47 -1.64 4.30 -8.11
C VAL A 47 -3.03 4.95 -8.23
N GLU A 48 -4.08 4.26 -7.77
CA GLU A 48 -5.45 4.77 -7.91
C GLU A 48 -5.74 5.99 -7.03
N ASN A 49 -4.96 6.19 -5.96
CA ASN A 49 -5.13 7.32 -5.04
C ASN A 49 -3.98 8.34 -5.14
N LEU A 50 -3.01 8.11 -6.00
CA LEU A 50 -1.84 8.95 -6.23
C LEU A 50 -1.17 9.36 -4.91
N CYS A 51 -0.86 8.36 -4.07
CA CYS A 51 -0.25 8.54 -2.77
C CYS A 51 0.74 7.42 -2.48
N TYR A 52 1.56 7.58 -1.44
CA TYR A 52 2.35 6.45 -0.93
C TYR A 52 1.44 5.41 -0.29
N CYS A 53 1.79 4.13 -0.50
CA CYS A 53 1.16 3.03 0.21
C CYS A 53 2.24 2.19 0.89
N ILE A 54 2.15 2.07 2.21
CA ILE A 54 3.08 1.30 3.02
C ILE A 54 2.35 0.06 3.52
N GLY A 55 2.83 -1.11 3.12
CA GLY A 55 2.32 -2.37 3.63
C GLY A 55 3.30 -3.01 4.59
N VAL A 56 2.87 -3.30 5.81
CA VAL A 56 3.69 -4.00 6.81
C VAL A 56 3.09 -5.37 7.04
N ASN A 57 3.79 -6.41 6.60
CA ASN A 57 3.32 -7.79 6.70
C ASN A 57 4.21 -8.62 7.60
N ARG A 58 3.59 -9.53 8.33
CA ARG A 58 4.24 -10.49 9.21
C ARG A 58 5.20 -11.42 8.46
N VAL A 59 6.26 -11.86 9.15
CA VAL A 59 7.06 -13.05 8.81
C VAL A 59 6.92 -14.09 9.90
N GLY A 60 7.07 -15.36 9.54
CA GLY A 60 7.04 -16.49 10.48
C GLY A 60 5.90 -17.46 10.20
N ASP A 61 5.72 -18.38 11.13
CA ASP A 61 4.74 -19.45 11.02
C ASP A 61 3.88 -19.51 12.27
N ASP A 62 2.66 -19.99 12.11
CA ASP A 62 1.77 -20.37 13.18
C ASP A 62 0.88 -21.54 12.71
N PRO A 63 -0.01 -22.09 13.57
CA PRO A 63 -0.88 -23.20 13.16
C PRO A 63 -1.81 -22.86 11.99
N ALA A 64 -2.09 -21.58 11.74
CA ALA A 64 -2.95 -21.14 10.65
C ALA A 64 -2.21 -21.02 9.31
N GLY A 65 -0.87 -20.91 9.31
CA GLY A 65 -0.11 -20.82 8.06
C GLY A 65 1.27 -20.18 8.19
N SER A 66 1.85 -19.91 7.04
CA SER A 66 3.16 -19.30 6.88
C SER A 66 3.04 -17.90 6.30
N TYR A 67 3.96 -17.00 6.72
CA TYR A 67 3.98 -15.60 6.35
C TYR A 67 5.41 -15.22 5.94
N ASN A 68 5.55 -14.65 4.75
CA ASN A 68 6.86 -14.34 4.18
C ASN A 68 7.13 -12.84 4.00
N GLY A 69 6.36 -12.00 4.68
CA GLY A 69 6.59 -10.57 4.71
C GLY A 69 6.20 -9.84 3.43
N PHE A 70 7.19 -9.45 2.64
CA PHE A 70 7.01 -8.49 1.53
C PHE A 70 6.42 -7.17 2.03
N THR A 71 6.89 -6.74 3.20
CA THR A 71 6.70 -5.37 3.68
C THR A 71 7.27 -4.42 2.63
N SER A 72 6.48 -3.44 2.21
CA SER A 72 6.82 -2.63 1.05
C SER A 72 6.44 -1.17 1.26
N VAL A 73 7.23 -0.29 0.67
CA VAL A 73 6.91 1.13 0.49
C VAL A 73 6.73 1.38 -0.99
N ILE A 74 5.53 1.76 -1.39
CA ILE A 74 5.14 2.02 -2.77
C ILE A 74 4.90 3.51 -2.95
N GLU A 75 5.52 4.10 -3.97
CA GLU A 75 5.35 5.52 -4.29
C GLU A 75 4.10 5.75 -5.18
N PRO A 76 3.66 7.01 -5.38
CA PRO A 76 2.37 7.31 -6.03
C PRO A 76 2.17 6.75 -7.45
N LEU A 77 3.23 6.42 -8.17
CA LEU A 77 3.13 5.81 -9.51
C LEU A 77 3.25 4.28 -9.49
N GLY A 78 3.28 3.67 -8.32
CA GLY A 78 3.28 2.23 -8.15
C GLY A 78 4.66 1.58 -8.11
N ASN A 79 5.74 2.36 -8.12
CA ASN A 79 7.09 1.82 -8.01
C ASN A 79 7.43 1.49 -6.56
N GLU A 80 8.17 0.41 -6.37
CA GLU A 80 8.66 -0.01 -5.06
C GLU A 80 9.86 0.86 -4.66
N VAL A 81 9.70 1.63 -3.59
CA VAL A 81 10.80 2.41 -3.00
C VAL A 81 11.69 1.51 -2.16
N ALA A 82 11.06 0.59 -1.40
CA ALA A 82 11.75 -0.37 -0.56
C ALA A 82 10.87 -1.60 -0.35
N VAL A 83 11.51 -2.77 -0.27
CA VAL A 83 10.85 -4.06 -0.02
C VAL A 83 11.73 -4.89 0.89
N ALA A 84 11.13 -5.53 1.90
CA ALA A 84 11.78 -6.53 2.73
C ALA A 84 10.95 -7.80 2.74
N SER A 85 11.59 -8.96 2.47
CA SER A 85 10.90 -10.23 2.41
C SER A 85 11.64 -11.33 3.18
N ARG A 86 10.88 -12.26 3.74
CA ARG A 86 11.34 -13.54 4.32
C ARG A 86 12.20 -13.42 5.58
N ILE A 87 12.54 -12.23 6.02
CA ILE A 87 13.32 -12.00 7.23
C ILE A 87 12.62 -11.01 8.14
N GLU A 88 12.76 -11.23 9.44
CA GLU A 88 12.37 -10.24 10.43
C GLU A 88 13.39 -9.10 10.41
N THR A 89 12.94 -7.89 10.09
CA THR A 89 13.80 -6.74 9.92
C THR A 89 13.04 -5.44 10.12
N ILE A 90 13.79 -4.35 10.26
CA ILE A 90 13.26 -3.00 10.19
C ILE A 90 13.60 -2.43 8.81
N LEU A 91 12.57 -2.11 8.04
CA LEU A 91 12.71 -1.46 6.75
C LEU A 91 12.57 0.05 6.92
N THR A 92 13.53 0.81 6.41
CA THR A 92 13.47 2.26 6.40
C THR A 92 13.44 2.79 4.97
N ALA A 93 12.69 3.85 4.75
CA ALA A 93 12.62 4.51 3.45
C ALA A 93 12.31 6.00 3.65
N ASP A 94 12.80 6.82 2.74
CA ASP A 94 12.46 8.23 2.69
C ASP A 94 11.17 8.43 1.90
N ILE A 95 10.26 9.21 2.47
CA ILE A 95 9.02 9.61 1.82
C ILE A 95 9.13 11.09 1.48
N ASP A 96 8.88 11.42 0.22
CA ASP A 96 8.86 12.79 -0.27
C ASP A 96 7.41 13.26 -0.47
N PRO A 97 6.85 14.05 0.45
CA PRO A 97 5.50 14.58 0.29
C PRO A 97 5.32 15.45 -0.97
N SER A 98 6.39 16.07 -1.45
CA SER A 98 6.33 16.89 -2.66
C SER A 98 6.06 16.05 -3.90
N LEU A 99 6.51 14.79 -3.92
CA LEU A 99 6.23 13.85 -5.01
C LEU A 99 4.73 13.59 -5.14
N VAL A 100 4.02 13.48 -4.03
CA VAL A 100 2.55 13.31 -4.02
C VAL A 100 1.88 14.52 -4.68
N GLN A 101 2.28 15.72 -4.30
CA GLN A 101 1.70 16.96 -4.84
C GLN A 101 2.00 17.12 -6.34
N GLN A 102 3.25 16.85 -6.74
CA GLN A 102 3.67 16.92 -8.14
C GLN A 102 2.92 15.90 -9.00
N THR A 103 2.76 14.67 -8.51
CA THR A 103 2.05 13.61 -9.22
C THR A 103 0.56 13.97 -9.42
N ARG A 104 -0.08 14.49 -8.39
CA ARG A 104 -1.48 14.94 -8.45
C ARG A 104 -1.67 16.16 -9.35
N ALA A 105 -0.69 17.04 -9.42
CA ALA A 105 -0.72 18.18 -10.33
C ALA A 105 -0.58 17.74 -11.78
N LYS A 106 0.25 16.73 -12.04
CA LYS A 106 0.47 16.15 -13.37
C LYS A 106 -0.70 15.30 -13.84
N PHE A 107 -1.26 14.47 -12.96
CA PHE A 107 -2.36 13.56 -13.26
C PHE A 107 -3.59 13.91 -12.42
N GLY A 108 -4.61 14.47 -13.04
CA GLY A 108 -5.81 14.94 -12.37
C GLY A 108 -6.82 13.84 -12.00
N PHE A 109 -6.41 12.58 -11.89
CA PHE A 109 -7.33 11.42 -11.74
C PHE A 109 -8.27 11.55 -10.55
N LEU A 110 -7.80 12.10 -9.43
CA LEU A 110 -8.64 12.25 -8.23
C LEU A 110 -9.76 13.28 -8.42
N ASN A 111 -9.63 14.18 -9.38
CA ASN A 111 -10.67 15.16 -9.70
C ASN A 111 -11.83 14.54 -10.50
N ASP A 112 -11.59 13.38 -11.11
CA ASP A 112 -12.56 12.68 -11.95
C ASP A 112 -13.41 11.66 -11.18
N MET A 113 -13.19 11.53 -9.88
CA MET A 113 -14.00 10.64 -9.04
C MET A 113 -15.46 11.12 -8.98
N LYS A 114 -16.40 10.24 -9.36
CA LYS A 114 -17.84 10.56 -9.43
C LYS A 114 -18.69 9.75 -8.45
N LEU A 115 -18.26 8.53 -8.12
CA LEU A 115 -19.09 7.56 -7.40
C LEU A 115 -18.72 7.42 -5.90
N VAL A 116 -17.89 8.26 -5.39
CA VAL A 116 -17.47 8.23 -3.97
C VAL A 116 -17.67 9.57 -3.29
#